data_07f6475c08761d0e38138099012a1252
#
_entry.id   07f6475c08761d0e38138099012a1252
#
_cell.length_a   1.000
_cell.length_b   1.000
_cell.length_c   1.000
_cell.angle_alpha   90.00
_cell.angle_beta   90.00
_cell.angle_gamma   90.00
#
_symmetry.space_group_name_H-M   'P 1'
#
loop_
_entity.id
_entity.type
_entity.pdbx_description
1 polymer ?
#
loop_
_entity_poly.entity_id
_entity_poly.type
_entity_poly.pdbx_seq_one_letter_code
_entity_poly.pdbx_strand_id
1 'polypeptide(L)'
;MKTNAQITLLNLKEEGKHISPVLSEDIKNYLIDIDGTISDDIPNEEPERMVTAALYPDALETINSWYDEGHVITFFTSRLEEHREVTENWLDMHGFKYHGILMGKPRGGNYHWIDNHIVRATRYTGKFTQLTERASNIQVFED
;
A
#
# COMPACT_ATOMS: atom_id res chain seq x y z
N MET A 1 4.71 1.42 -20.00
CA MET A 1 6.12 1.00 -19.92
C MET A 1 6.51 0.87 -18.44
N LYS A 2 7.19 -0.21 -18.11
CA LYS A 2 7.64 -0.44 -16.74
C LYS A 2 8.84 0.45 -16.40
N THR A 3 8.86 0.99 -15.18
CA THR A 3 10.00 1.75 -14.67
C THR A 3 11.17 0.85 -14.32
N ASN A 4 12.36 1.42 -14.13
CA ASN A 4 13.55 0.66 -13.74
C ASN A 4 13.36 -0.09 -12.42
N ALA A 5 12.67 0.52 -11.44
CA ALA A 5 12.39 -0.13 -10.17
C ALA A 5 11.48 -1.36 -10.34
N GLN A 6 10.45 -1.25 -11.15
CA GLN A 6 9.52 -2.34 -11.44
C GLN A 6 10.22 -3.48 -12.17
N ILE A 7 11.07 -3.17 -13.14
CA ILE A 7 11.86 -4.17 -13.87
C ILE A 7 12.80 -4.90 -12.92
N THR A 8 13.48 -4.18 -12.03
CA THR A 8 14.39 -4.77 -11.05
C THR A 8 13.67 -5.74 -10.13
N LEU A 9 12.51 -5.34 -9.59
CA LEU A 9 11.71 -6.19 -8.71
C LEU A 9 11.23 -7.46 -9.44
N LEU A 10 10.77 -7.33 -10.68
CA LEU A 10 10.34 -8.47 -11.48
C LEU A 10 11.48 -9.42 -11.79
N ASN A 11 12.64 -8.91 -12.20
CA ASN A 11 13.80 -9.72 -12.53
C ASN A 11 14.28 -10.52 -11.32
N LEU A 12 14.34 -9.91 -10.14
CA LEU A 12 14.72 -10.58 -8.90
C LEU A 12 13.75 -11.72 -8.57
N LYS A 13 12.45 -11.50 -8.76
CA LYS A 13 11.42 -12.50 -8.53
C LYS A 13 11.52 -13.66 -9.52
N GLU A 14 11.71 -13.37 -10.81
CA GLU A 14 11.84 -14.38 -11.88
C GLU A 14 13.09 -15.23 -11.72
N GLU A 15 14.20 -14.65 -11.24
CA GLU A 15 15.46 -15.35 -10.98
C GLU A 15 15.43 -16.18 -9.70
N GLY A 16 14.32 -16.16 -8.94
CA GLY A 16 14.19 -16.86 -7.68
C GLY A 16 15.09 -16.33 -6.56
N LYS A 17 15.58 -15.12 -6.72
CA LYS A 17 16.45 -14.47 -5.73
C LYS A 17 15.59 -13.75 -4.69
N HIS A 18 15.73 -14.15 -3.43
CA HIS A 18 15.05 -13.52 -2.29
C HIS A 18 15.87 -12.36 -1.72
N ILE A 19 16.37 -11.49 -2.59
CA ILE A 19 17.18 -10.34 -2.20
C ILE A 19 16.32 -9.09 -2.33
N SER A 20 16.23 -8.33 -1.26
CA SER A 20 15.56 -7.02 -1.29
C SER A 20 16.36 -6.07 -2.19
N PRO A 21 15.76 -5.49 -3.22
CA PRO A 21 16.48 -4.57 -4.09
C PRO A 21 16.78 -3.26 -3.36
N VAL A 22 17.94 -2.69 -3.65
CA VAL A 22 18.27 -1.32 -3.23
C VAL A 22 17.78 -0.37 -4.32
N LEU A 23 16.80 0.45 -3.99
CA LEU A 23 16.20 1.42 -4.91
C LEU A 23 16.86 2.79 -4.74
N SER A 24 16.81 3.61 -5.79
CA SER A 24 17.32 4.97 -5.71
C SER A 24 16.48 5.84 -4.75
N GLU A 25 17.10 6.89 -4.21
CA GLU A 25 16.51 7.75 -3.16
C GLU A 25 15.21 8.46 -3.58
N ASP A 26 15.01 8.68 -4.86
CA ASP A 26 13.82 9.33 -5.40
C ASP A 26 12.62 8.38 -5.50
N ILE A 27 12.83 7.08 -5.30
CA ILE A 27 11.76 6.09 -5.32
C ILE A 27 11.18 5.92 -3.92
N LYS A 28 9.89 6.20 -3.80
CA LYS A 28 9.17 6.03 -2.54
C LYS A 28 8.61 4.61 -2.43
N ASN A 29 8.71 4.05 -1.23
CA ASN A 29 8.09 2.79 -0.87
C ASN A 29 6.80 3.08 -0.13
N TYR A 30 5.68 3.00 -0.82
CA TYR A 30 4.39 3.23 -0.20
C TYR A 30 3.87 1.97 0.47
N LEU A 31 3.46 2.09 1.73
CA LEU A 31 2.68 1.10 2.45
C LEU A 31 1.29 1.68 2.64
N ILE A 32 0.29 1.08 2.01
CA ILE A 32 -1.06 1.66 1.91
C ILE A 32 -2.07 0.71 2.52
N ASP A 33 -2.83 1.22 3.49
CA ASP A 33 -3.95 0.49 4.08
C ASP A 33 -5.09 0.27 3.06
N ILE A 34 -5.90 -0.74 3.28
CA ILE A 34 -7.04 -1.07 2.39
C ILE A 34 -8.35 -0.59 3.00
N ASP A 35 -8.83 -1.29 4.03
CA ASP A 35 -10.15 -1.03 4.63
C ASP A 35 -10.20 0.34 5.29
N GLY A 36 -11.13 1.19 4.84
CA GLY A 36 -11.26 2.56 5.33
C GLY A 36 -10.29 3.54 4.71
N THR A 37 -9.46 3.13 3.74
CA THR A 37 -8.48 4.00 3.07
C THR A 37 -8.66 4.01 1.55
N ILE A 38 -8.73 2.84 0.92
CA ILE A 38 -9.02 2.74 -0.53
C ILE A 38 -10.41 2.17 -0.80
N SER A 39 -11.04 1.60 0.19
CA SER A 39 -12.37 0.99 0.11
C SER A 39 -13.13 1.19 1.41
N ASP A 40 -14.41 0.83 1.40
CA ASP A 40 -15.19 0.69 2.63
C ASP A 40 -14.43 -0.16 3.65
N ASP A 41 -14.62 0.16 4.92
CA ASP A 41 -14.05 -0.61 6.03
C ASP A 41 -14.88 -1.88 6.25
N ILE A 42 -14.34 -3.01 5.80
CA ILE A 42 -15.01 -4.31 5.90
C ILE A 42 -14.40 -5.11 7.05
N PRO A 43 -15.21 -5.51 8.05
CA PRO A 43 -14.69 -6.36 9.14
C PRO A 43 -14.25 -7.74 8.63
N ASN A 44 -13.20 -8.29 9.23
CA ASN A 44 -12.71 -9.63 8.88
C ASN A 44 -13.76 -10.73 9.11
N GLU A 45 -14.73 -10.47 9.96
CA GLU A 45 -15.83 -11.39 10.27
C GLU A 45 -16.88 -11.47 9.16
N GLU A 46 -16.81 -10.55 8.19
CA GLU A 46 -17.76 -10.48 7.06
C GLU A 46 -17.04 -10.50 5.72
N PRO A 47 -16.24 -11.55 5.44
CA PRO A 47 -15.39 -11.57 4.22
C PRO A 47 -16.19 -11.54 2.92
N GLU A 48 -17.44 -11.97 2.93
CA GLU A 48 -18.32 -11.91 1.77
C GLU A 48 -18.56 -10.48 1.28
N ARG A 49 -18.48 -9.50 2.16
CA ARG A 49 -18.61 -8.08 1.80
C ARG A 49 -17.38 -7.51 1.13
N MET A 50 -16.22 -8.19 1.24
CA MET A 50 -14.98 -7.77 0.59
C MET A 50 -15.09 -7.83 -0.92
N VAL A 51 -15.90 -8.75 -1.44
CA VAL A 51 -16.09 -8.94 -2.90
C VAL A 51 -16.68 -7.68 -3.55
N THR A 52 -17.62 -7.03 -2.88
CA THR A 52 -18.39 -5.90 -3.41
C THR A 52 -18.11 -4.58 -2.70
N ALA A 53 -17.02 -4.49 -1.96
CA ALA A 53 -16.66 -3.26 -1.25
C ALA A 53 -16.55 -2.08 -2.22
N ALA A 54 -17.10 -0.93 -1.82
CA ALA A 54 -17.05 0.27 -2.64
C ALA A 54 -15.66 0.88 -2.64
N LEU A 55 -15.21 1.29 -3.82
CA LEU A 55 -13.94 1.99 -4.02
C LEU A 55 -14.08 3.45 -3.55
N TYR A 56 -13.12 3.92 -2.76
CA TYR A 56 -13.10 5.31 -2.33
C TYR A 56 -12.64 6.23 -3.47
N PRO A 57 -13.15 7.47 -3.54
CA PRO A 57 -12.78 8.41 -4.60
C PRO A 57 -11.28 8.68 -4.66
N ASP A 58 -10.75 8.89 -5.85
CA ASP A 58 -9.37 9.23 -6.19
C ASP A 58 -8.27 8.24 -5.76
N ALA A 59 -8.62 7.16 -5.08
CA ALA A 59 -7.64 6.16 -4.64
C ALA A 59 -6.97 5.47 -5.84
N LEU A 60 -7.76 4.98 -6.77
CA LEU A 60 -7.27 4.25 -7.94
C LEU A 60 -6.33 5.09 -8.81
N GLU A 61 -6.77 6.28 -9.17
CA GLU A 61 -6.01 7.18 -10.05
C GLU A 61 -4.70 7.62 -9.39
N THR A 62 -4.74 7.95 -8.12
CA THR A 62 -3.57 8.44 -7.39
C THR A 62 -2.52 7.32 -7.21
N ILE A 63 -2.95 6.16 -6.75
CA ILE A 63 -2.04 5.02 -6.53
C ILE A 63 -1.44 4.55 -7.85
N ASN A 64 -2.24 4.44 -8.90
CA ASN A 64 -1.74 4.04 -10.21
C ASN A 64 -0.78 5.08 -10.80
N SER A 65 -1.01 6.36 -10.55
CA SER A 65 -0.08 7.43 -10.92
C SER A 65 1.28 7.24 -10.24
N TRP A 66 1.29 6.95 -8.94
CA TRP A 66 2.54 6.68 -8.22
C TRP A 66 3.25 5.45 -8.78
N TYR A 67 2.51 4.40 -9.09
CA TYR A 67 3.06 3.20 -9.72
C TYR A 67 3.72 3.56 -11.07
N ASP A 68 3.02 4.31 -11.91
CA ASP A 68 3.50 4.71 -13.23
C ASP A 68 4.72 5.64 -13.15
N GLU A 69 4.84 6.44 -12.09
CA GLU A 69 6.01 7.27 -11.81
C GLU A 69 7.22 6.47 -11.33
N GLY A 70 7.05 5.20 -11.02
CA GLY A 70 8.14 4.32 -10.63
C GLY A 70 8.24 4.00 -9.15
N HIS A 71 7.29 4.46 -8.36
CA HIS A 71 7.27 4.17 -6.94
C HIS A 71 6.81 2.74 -6.66
N VAL A 72 7.18 2.21 -5.51
CA VAL A 72 6.76 0.87 -5.08
C VAL A 72 5.47 0.97 -4.30
N ILE A 73 4.49 0.17 -4.70
CA ILE A 73 3.19 0.11 -4.05
C ILE A 73 3.04 -1.24 -3.34
N THR A 74 2.92 -1.19 -2.02
CA THR A 74 2.64 -2.37 -1.20
C THR A 74 1.41 -2.06 -0.35
N PHE A 75 0.38 -2.87 -0.47
CA PHE A 75 -0.76 -2.75 0.44
C PHE A 75 -0.42 -3.41 1.78
N PHE A 76 -0.80 -2.75 2.86
CA PHE A 76 -0.53 -3.21 4.22
C PHE A 76 -1.86 -3.25 4.97
N THR A 77 -2.39 -4.46 5.21
CA THR A 77 -3.77 -4.63 5.66
C THR A 77 -3.87 -5.55 6.88
N SER A 78 -4.87 -5.29 7.72
CA SER A 78 -5.23 -6.16 8.84
C SER A 78 -5.99 -7.39 8.42
N ARG A 79 -6.34 -7.51 7.14
CA ARG A 79 -6.93 -8.75 6.61
C ARG A 79 -5.97 -9.91 6.83
N LEU A 80 -6.52 -11.12 7.05
CA LEU A 80 -5.73 -12.32 7.29
C LEU A 80 -5.35 -13.00 5.98
N GLU A 81 -4.34 -13.89 6.02
CA GLU A 81 -3.91 -14.64 4.84
C GLU A 81 -5.04 -15.42 4.17
N GLU A 82 -6.00 -15.90 4.94
CA GLU A 82 -7.20 -16.57 4.39
C GLU A 82 -8.04 -15.66 3.49
N HIS A 83 -7.87 -14.34 3.59
CA HIS A 83 -8.56 -13.35 2.77
C HIS A 83 -7.70 -12.81 1.61
N ARG A 84 -6.53 -13.39 1.37
CA ARG A 84 -5.62 -12.93 0.30
C ARG A 84 -6.26 -13.01 -1.07
N GLU A 85 -6.86 -14.14 -1.40
CA GLU A 85 -7.44 -14.35 -2.73
C GLU A 85 -8.55 -13.34 -3.03
N VAL A 86 -9.49 -13.14 -2.12
CA VAL A 86 -10.59 -12.18 -2.31
C VAL A 86 -10.04 -10.75 -2.41
N THR A 87 -8.99 -10.44 -1.67
CA THR A 87 -8.35 -9.11 -1.69
C THR A 87 -7.64 -8.87 -3.02
N GLU A 88 -6.84 -9.82 -3.49
CA GLU A 88 -6.16 -9.72 -4.79
C GLU A 88 -7.16 -9.62 -5.94
N ASN A 89 -8.21 -10.42 -5.92
CA ASN A 89 -9.25 -10.38 -6.94
C ASN A 89 -9.95 -9.02 -6.98
N TRP A 90 -10.24 -8.44 -5.83
CA TRP A 90 -10.86 -7.12 -5.73
C TRP A 90 -9.94 -6.01 -6.29
N LEU A 91 -8.66 -6.04 -5.92
CA LEU A 91 -7.67 -5.08 -6.42
C LEU A 91 -7.50 -5.19 -7.93
N ASP A 92 -7.40 -6.41 -8.44
CA ASP A 92 -7.22 -6.67 -9.87
C ASP A 92 -8.46 -6.29 -10.68
N MET A 93 -9.63 -6.59 -10.16
CA MET A 93 -10.91 -6.23 -10.80
C MET A 93 -11.06 -4.71 -10.94
N HIS A 94 -10.63 -3.96 -9.94
CA HIS A 94 -10.69 -2.49 -9.98
C HIS A 94 -9.54 -1.85 -10.75
N GLY A 95 -8.53 -2.63 -11.14
CA GLY A 95 -7.43 -2.14 -11.96
C GLY A 95 -6.28 -1.52 -11.17
N PHE A 96 -6.13 -1.82 -9.89
CA PHE A 96 -4.99 -1.35 -9.10
C PHE A 96 -3.70 -1.98 -9.58
N LYS A 97 -2.67 -1.15 -9.71
CA LYS A 97 -1.29 -1.56 -9.99
C LYS A 97 -0.51 -1.56 -8.69
N TYR A 98 0.12 -2.69 -8.36
CA TYR A 98 0.84 -2.83 -7.10
C TYR A 98 1.89 -3.93 -7.20
N HIS A 99 2.81 -3.97 -6.24
CA HIS A 99 3.90 -4.94 -6.20
C HIS A 99 3.66 -6.06 -5.19
N GLY A 100 2.93 -5.80 -4.12
CA GLY A 100 2.67 -6.80 -3.12
C GLY A 100 1.64 -6.39 -2.09
N ILE A 101 1.30 -7.35 -1.21
CA ILE A 101 0.38 -7.16 -0.10
C ILE A 101 0.96 -7.80 1.15
N LEU A 102 1.04 -7.03 2.22
CA LEU A 102 1.36 -7.52 3.56
C LEU A 102 0.05 -7.69 4.33
N MET A 103 -0.27 -8.92 4.69
CA MET A 103 -1.47 -9.28 5.44
C MET A 103 -1.16 -9.34 6.93
N GLY A 104 -2.19 -9.29 7.77
CA GLY A 104 -2.05 -9.50 9.20
C GLY A 104 -1.52 -8.31 10.00
N LYS A 105 -1.68 -7.09 9.50
CA LYS A 105 -1.31 -5.89 10.26
C LYS A 105 -2.06 -5.86 11.58
N PRO A 106 -1.38 -5.65 12.73
CA PRO A 106 -2.07 -5.50 14.02
C PRO A 106 -3.11 -4.38 13.96
N ARG A 107 -4.27 -4.64 14.56
CA ARG A 107 -5.36 -3.67 14.63
C ARG A 107 -5.18 -2.71 15.80
N GLY A 108 -5.89 -1.58 15.76
CA GLY A 108 -5.99 -0.64 16.86
C GLY A 108 -5.32 0.70 16.61
N GLY A 109 -4.60 0.85 15.49
CA GLY A 109 -3.87 2.09 15.22
C GLY A 109 -2.64 2.24 16.10
N ASN A 110 -2.21 3.49 16.32
CA ASN A 110 -1.04 3.82 17.13
C ASN A 110 0.23 3.13 16.63
N TYR A 111 0.41 3.12 15.30
CA TYR A 111 1.58 2.52 14.67
C TYR A 111 2.79 3.42 14.86
N HIS A 112 3.90 2.83 15.27
CA HIS A 112 5.16 3.54 15.45
C HIS A 112 6.23 2.79 14.65
N TRP A 113 6.69 3.40 13.57
CA TRP A 113 7.73 2.83 12.72
C TRP A 113 9.10 3.18 13.32
N ILE A 114 9.94 2.18 13.55
CA ILE A 114 11.31 2.37 14.04
C ILE A 114 12.27 1.80 13.01
N ASP A 115 13.13 2.66 12.46
CA ASP A 115 14.03 2.29 11.38
C ASP A 115 15.29 3.18 11.43
N ASN A 116 16.36 2.71 10.84
CA ASN A 116 17.57 3.51 10.67
C ASN A 116 17.56 4.39 9.41
N HIS A 117 16.54 4.25 8.57
CA HIS A 117 16.28 5.10 7.41
C HIS A 117 15.24 6.18 7.73
N ILE A 118 15.18 7.18 6.85
CA ILE A 118 14.13 8.19 6.95
C ILE A 118 12.78 7.53 6.70
N VAL A 119 11.86 7.73 7.64
CA VAL A 119 10.49 7.24 7.53
C VAL A 119 9.55 8.43 7.44
N ARG A 120 8.58 8.33 6.55
CA ARG A 120 7.47 9.29 6.44
C ARG A 120 6.17 8.52 6.62
N ALA A 121 5.19 9.18 7.22
CA ALA A 121 3.85 8.62 7.30
C ALA A 121 2.83 9.71 7.01
N THR A 122 1.72 9.33 6.40
CA THR A 122 0.63 10.25 6.10
C THR A 122 -0.66 9.65 6.62
N ARG A 123 -1.38 10.40 7.43
CA ARG A 123 -2.69 9.97 7.89
C ARG A 123 -3.73 10.29 6.83
N TYR A 124 -4.41 9.27 6.32
CA TYR A 124 -5.51 9.44 5.39
C TYR A 124 -6.72 10.08 6.09
N THR A 125 -7.28 11.11 5.49
CA THR A 125 -8.42 11.83 6.06
C THR A 125 -9.54 12.07 5.03
N GLY A 126 -9.60 11.26 3.97
CA GLY A 126 -10.73 11.25 3.04
C GLY A 126 -10.38 11.45 1.57
N LYS A 127 -9.18 11.92 1.23
CA LYS A 127 -8.77 12.11 -0.18
C LYS A 127 -7.28 11.88 -0.37
N PHE A 128 -6.91 11.11 -1.39
CA PHE A 128 -5.52 10.87 -1.75
C PHE A 128 -4.85 12.09 -2.39
N THR A 129 -5.58 12.87 -3.14
CA THR A 129 -5.04 14.05 -3.84
C THR A 129 -4.55 15.16 -2.91
N GLN A 130 -4.86 15.10 -1.62
CA GLN A 130 -4.46 16.10 -0.63
C GLN A 130 -3.45 15.56 0.40
N LEU A 131 -2.85 14.40 0.16
CA LEU A 131 -1.96 13.77 1.15
C LEU A 131 -0.71 14.60 1.44
N THR A 132 -0.14 15.25 0.43
CA THR A 132 1.08 16.06 0.61
C THR A 132 0.85 17.26 1.54
N GLU A 133 -0.33 17.86 1.53
CA GLU A 133 -0.67 18.98 2.39
C GLU A 133 -0.88 18.57 3.85
N ARG A 134 -1.11 17.28 4.08
CA ARG A 134 -1.44 16.72 5.40
C ARG A 134 -0.26 16.03 6.08
N ALA A 135 0.87 15.97 5.42
CA ALA A 135 2.08 15.36 5.97
C ALA A 135 2.60 16.08 7.23
N SER A 136 2.16 17.30 7.50
CA SER A 136 2.54 18.09 8.69
C SER A 136 1.93 17.58 10.00
N ASN A 137 0.98 16.63 9.95
CA ASN A 137 0.31 16.10 11.15
C ASN A 137 0.98 14.85 11.71
N ILE A 138 2.20 14.57 11.30
CA ILE A 138 2.94 13.38 11.73
C ILE A 138 3.84 13.75 12.90
N GLN A 139 3.80 12.91 13.95
CA GLN A 139 4.73 13.01 15.06
C GLN A 139 5.96 12.18 14.76
N VAL A 140 7.13 12.80 14.81
CA VAL A 140 8.41 12.12 14.71
C VAL A 140 9.07 12.16 16.08
N PHE A 141 9.40 10.98 16.61
CA PHE A 141 10.08 10.85 17.88
C PHE A 141 11.54 10.48 17.63
N GLU A 142 12.44 11.21 18.23
CA GLU A 142 13.87 10.89 18.26
C GLU A 142 14.19 10.31 19.64
N ASP A 143 14.35 9.01 19.70
CA ASP A 143 14.69 8.32 20.94
C ASP A 143 16.18 7.95 20.98
#